data_d841005c47fce8ea817d79b0a0c4841e
#
_entry.id   d841005c47fce8ea817d79b0a0c4841e
#
_cell.length_a   1.000
_cell.length_b   1.000
_cell.length_c   1.000
_cell.angle_alpha   90.00
_cell.angle_beta   90.00
_cell.angle_gamma   90.00
#
_symmetry.space_group_name_H-M   'P 1'
#
loop_
_entity.id
_entity.type
_entity.pdbx_description
1 polymer ?
#
loop_
_entity_poly.entity_id
_entity_poly.type
_entity_poly.pdbx_seq_one_letter_code
_entity_poly.pdbx_strand_id
1 'polypeptide(L)'
;MTGKFVVGFDGSETAQRALDFATERAIAQGGTIVVAYVLEWSPYSFLTPQEVAERSQRRKDELARAETAIIEPAQRAAEAKGVRVETVLRYGHIAEIICEIAEAPDVAQIFIGRNGRSSLGSRVFGSVAGHLVQASPVPCTIVP
;
A
#
# COMPACT_ATOMS: atom_id res chain seq x y z
N MET A 1 -22.28 -2.18 -9.88
CA MET A 1 -21.16 -3.06 -9.53
C MET A 1 -20.04 -2.25 -8.89
N THR A 2 -19.61 -2.70 -7.78
CA THR A 2 -18.71 -1.94 -6.94
C THR A 2 -17.28 -2.43 -7.14
N GLY A 3 -16.40 -1.52 -7.50
CA GLY A 3 -14.98 -1.86 -7.71
C GLY A 3 -14.19 -1.86 -6.42
N LYS A 4 -12.97 -2.36 -6.51
CA LYS A 4 -12.00 -2.28 -5.41
C LYS A 4 -11.10 -1.09 -5.63
N PHE A 5 -10.81 -0.39 -4.56
CA PHE A 5 -9.87 0.73 -4.52
C PHE A 5 -8.63 0.30 -3.74
N VAL A 6 -7.50 0.22 -4.43
CA VAL A 6 -6.23 -0.17 -3.81
C VAL A 6 -5.57 1.06 -3.23
N VAL A 7 -5.22 1.00 -1.95
CA VAL A 7 -4.52 2.07 -1.25
C VAL A 7 -3.14 1.56 -0.86
N GLY A 8 -2.10 2.20 -1.37
CA GLY A 8 -0.73 1.93 -0.92
C GLY A 8 -0.54 2.57 0.45
N PHE A 9 -0.23 1.75 1.45
CA PHE A 9 -0.21 2.21 2.83
C PHE A 9 1.08 1.80 3.54
N ASP A 10 1.75 2.76 4.14
CA ASP A 10 3.00 2.54 4.88
C ASP A 10 2.94 3.08 6.31
N GLY A 11 1.76 3.53 6.75
CA GLY A 11 1.57 4.13 8.06
C GLY A 11 1.96 5.59 8.16
N SER A 12 2.39 6.21 7.07
CA SER A 12 2.73 7.64 7.06
C SER A 12 1.47 8.51 7.08
N GLU A 13 1.62 9.79 7.38
CA GLU A 13 0.50 10.74 7.38
C GLU A 13 -0.12 10.87 5.99
N THR A 14 0.70 10.92 4.94
CA THR A 14 0.18 11.02 3.57
C THR A 14 -0.56 9.75 3.16
N ALA A 15 -0.08 8.59 3.58
CA ALA A 15 -0.78 7.33 3.34
C ALA A 15 -2.11 7.30 4.09
N GLN A 16 -2.16 7.81 5.31
CA GLN A 16 -3.40 7.89 6.07
C GLN A 16 -4.41 8.82 5.37
N ARG A 17 -3.95 9.95 4.85
CA ARG A 17 -4.81 10.86 4.08
C ARG A 17 -5.32 10.19 2.80
N ALA A 18 -4.47 9.41 2.14
CA ALA A 18 -4.88 8.64 0.96
C ALA A 18 -5.95 7.61 1.31
N LEU A 19 -5.77 6.90 2.43
CA LEU A 19 -6.75 5.93 2.91
C LEU A 19 -8.07 6.60 3.26
N ASP A 20 -8.03 7.74 3.95
CA ASP A 20 -9.24 8.47 4.32
C ASP A 20 -9.99 8.95 3.08
N PHE A 21 -9.28 9.49 2.10
CA PHE A 21 -9.87 9.93 0.85
C PHE A 21 -10.51 8.77 0.07
N ALA A 22 -9.77 7.65 -0.03
CA ALA A 22 -10.28 6.46 -0.71
C ALA A 22 -11.50 5.88 0.01
N THR A 23 -11.49 5.90 1.34
CA THR A 23 -12.62 5.41 2.14
C THR A 23 -13.89 6.22 1.87
N GLU A 24 -13.78 7.54 1.81
CA GLU A 24 -14.91 8.40 1.47
C GLU A 24 -15.46 8.08 0.07
N ARG A 25 -14.58 7.86 -0.89
CA ARG A 25 -14.98 7.49 -2.25
C ARG A 25 -15.64 6.13 -2.30
N ALA A 26 -15.09 5.16 -1.56
CA ALA A 26 -15.65 3.81 -1.52
C ALA A 26 -17.04 3.80 -0.90
N ILE A 27 -17.25 4.57 0.17
CA ILE A 27 -18.57 4.70 0.80
C ILE A 27 -19.57 5.29 -0.19
N ALA A 28 -19.19 6.37 -0.89
CA ALA A 28 -20.06 7.04 -1.84
C ALA A 28 -20.43 6.16 -3.04
N GLN A 29 -19.53 5.30 -3.46
CA GLN A 29 -19.71 4.44 -4.65
C GLN A 29 -20.05 2.99 -4.31
N GLY A 30 -20.05 2.62 -3.03
CA GLY A 30 -20.29 1.25 -2.62
C GLY A 30 -19.11 0.31 -2.87
N GLY A 31 -17.89 0.84 -2.95
CA GLY A 31 -16.69 0.06 -3.24
C GLY A 31 -16.09 -0.62 -2.01
N THR A 32 -15.07 -1.43 -2.27
CA THR A 32 -14.26 -2.10 -1.25
C THR A 32 -12.86 -1.48 -1.27
N ILE A 33 -12.28 -1.30 -0.09
CA ILE A 33 -10.90 -0.83 0.06
C ILE A 33 -9.97 -2.04 0.15
N VAL A 34 -8.86 -1.99 -0.57
CA VAL A 34 -7.76 -2.94 -0.42
C VAL A 34 -6.57 -2.16 0.12
N VAL A 35 -6.22 -2.37 1.36
CA VAL A 35 -5.05 -1.75 1.98
C VAL A 35 -3.84 -2.62 1.65
N ALA A 36 -2.94 -2.09 0.84
CA ALA A 36 -1.75 -2.79 0.41
C ALA A 36 -0.51 -2.24 1.13
N TYR A 37 0.09 -3.08 1.95
CA TYR A 37 1.35 -2.78 2.62
C TYR A 37 2.45 -3.59 1.95
N VAL A 38 3.43 -2.91 1.39
CA VAL A 38 4.56 -3.55 0.73
C VAL A 38 5.84 -3.18 1.45
N LEU A 39 6.50 -4.17 2.03
CA LEU A 39 7.80 -4.00 2.64
C LEU A 39 8.84 -4.04 1.54
N GLU A 40 9.64 -3.00 1.42
CA GLU A 40 10.61 -2.86 0.36
C GLU A 40 11.70 -3.94 0.45
N TRP A 41 12.00 -4.53 -0.70
CA TRP A 41 12.97 -5.59 -0.81
C TRP A 41 14.28 -5.04 -1.37
N SER A 42 15.38 -5.27 -0.62
CA SER A 42 16.73 -4.96 -1.10
C SER A 42 17.41 -6.25 -1.53
N PRO A 43 17.69 -6.43 -2.82
CA PRO A 43 18.41 -7.61 -3.26
C PRO A 43 19.90 -7.45 -2.95
N TYR A 44 20.41 -8.25 -2.02
CA TYR A 44 21.84 -8.41 -1.83
C TYR A 44 22.25 -9.76 -2.40
N SER A 45 23.20 -9.74 -3.31
CA SER A 45 23.58 -10.92 -4.09
C SER A 45 24.63 -11.81 -3.42
N PHE A 46 25.21 -11.40 -2.29
CA PHE A 46 26.30 -12.14 -1.65
C PHE A 46 25.97 -12.49 -0.20
N LEU A 47 24.96 -13.35 -0.03
CA LEU A 47 24.60 -13.84 1.31
C LEU A 47 24.90 -15.32 1.41
N THR A 48 25.40 -15.74 2.59
CA THR A 48 25.49 -17.16 2.90
C THR A 48 24.10 -17.75 3.07
N PRO A 49 23.93 -19.08 2.95
CA PRO A 49 22.63 -19.71 3.20
C PRO A 49 22.05 -19.36 4.57
N GLN A 50 22.90 -19.25 5.59
CA GLN A 50 22.49 -18.88 6.93
C GLN A 50 21.96 -17.44 6.97
N GLU A 51 22.68 -16.51 6.33
CA GLU A 51 22.25 -15.13 6.24
C GLU A 51 20.93 -14.97 5.48
N VAL A 52 20.73 -15.75 4.43
CA VAL A 52 19.47 -15.78 3.69
C VAL A 52 18.32 -16.23 4.60
N ALA A 53 18.53 -17.28 5.39
CA ALA A 53 17.53 -17.80 6.31
C ALA A 53 17.18 -16.75 7.39
N GLU A 54 18.19 -16.12 7.98
CA GLU A 54 18.00 -15.07 8.99
C GLU A 54 17.25 -13.87 8.43
N ARG A 55 17.58 -13.47 7.22
CA ARG A 55 16.93 -12.37 6.52
C ARG A 55 15.46 -12.69 6.22
N SER A 56 15.19 -13.89 5.76
CA SER A 56 13.83 -14.37 5.51
C SER A 56 12.99 -14.34 6.78
N GLN A 57 13.56 -14.77 7.91
CA GLN A 57 12.86 -14.75 9.20
C GLN A 57 12.57 -13.31 9.65
N ARG A 58 13.52 -12.40 9.50
CA ARG A 58 13.31 -10.98 9.83
C ARG A 58 12.20 -10.36 9.01
N ARG A 59 12.10 -10.68 7.71
CA ARG A 59 11.01 -10.21 6.87
C ARG A 59 9.65 -10.68 7.35
N LYS A 60 9.54 -11.95 7.72
CA LYS A 60 8.31 -12.50 8.27
C LYS A 60 7.92 -11.78 9.56
N ASP A 61 8.89 -11.53 10.43
CA ASP A 61 8.66 -10.83 11.69
C ASP A 61 8.24 -9.39 11.45
N GLU A 62 8.85 -8.71 10.50
CA GLU A 62 8.49 -7.33 10.14
C GLU A 62 7.08 -7.25 9.57
N LEU A 63 6.69 -8.18 8.70
CA LEU A 63 5.33 -8.21 8.15
C LEU A 63 4.32 -8.49 9.26
N ALA A 64 4.62 -9.41 10.17
CA ALA A 64 3.72 -9.69 11.30
C ALA A 64 3.54 -8.48 12.21
N ARG A 65 4.64 -7.77 12.50
CA ARG A 65 4.57 -6.54 13.30
C ARG A 65 3.80 -5.44 12.59
N ALA A 66 4.01 -5.29 11.27
CA ALA A 66 3.28 -4.30 10.48
C ALA A 66 1.78 -4.62 10.44
N GLU A 67 1.43 -5.89 10.31
CA GLU A 67 0.02 -6.29 10.34
C GLU A 67 -0.65 -5.84 11.64
N THR A 68 -0.04 -6.11 12.77
CA THR A 68 -0.60 -5.79 14.06
C THR A 68 -0.55 -4.29 14.39
N ALA A 69 0.57 -3.63 14.11
CA ALA A 69 0.79 -2.26 14.56
C ALA A 69 0.31 -1.21 13.56
N ILE A 70 0.26 -1.52 12.28
CA ILE A 70 -0.04 -0.55 11.21
C ILE A 70 -1.34 -0.91 10.50
N ILE A 71 -1.46 -2.13 10.01
CA ILE A 71 -2.56 -2.52 9.12
C ILE A 71 -3.86 -2.76 9.86
N GLU A 72 -3.86 -3.55 10.92
CA GLU A 72 -5.09 -3.84 11.67
C GLU A 72 -5.77 -2.58 12.22
N PRO A 73 -5.04 -1.62 12.83
CA PRO A 73 -5.68 -0.40 13.27
C PRO A 73 -6.29 0.41 12.13
N ALA A 74 -5.62 0.50 11.00
CA ALA A 74 -6.13 1.21 9.82
C ALA A 74 -7.36 0.52 9.25
N GLN A 75 -7.34 -0.81 9.19
CA GLN A 75 -8.47 -1.61 8.74
C GLN A 75 -9.69 -1.39 9.63
N ARG A 76 -9.51 -1.50 10.93
CA ARG A 76 -10.62 -1.31 11.89
C ARG A 76 -11.20 0.09 11.81
N ALA A 77 -10.35 1.10 11.68
CA ALA A 77 -10.81 2.49 11.58
C ALA A 77 -11.64 2.72 10.31
N ALA A 78 -11.21 2.16 9.19
CA ALA A 78 -11.96 2.28 7.93
C ALA A 78 -13.27 1.49 7.97
N GLU A 79 -13.23 0.28 8.52
CA GLU A 79 -14.43 -0.54 8.68
C GLU A 79 -15.48 0.12 9.58
N ALA A 80 -15.02 0.84 10.61
CA ALA A 80 -15.90 1.59 11.49
C ALA A 80 -16.66 2.71 10.75
N LYS A 81 -16.14 3.18 9.63
CA LYS A 81 -16.81 4.16 8.79
C LYS A 81 -17.82 3.55 7.82
N GLY A 82 -17.93 2.23 7.80
CA GLY A 82 -18.94 1.52 7.01
C GLY A 82 -18.47 0.96 5.69
N VAL A 83 -17.16 0.85 5.46
CA VAL A 83 -16.61 0.30 4.22
C VAL A 83 -16.03 -1.09 4.50
N ARG A 84 -16.11 -1.96 3.50
CA ARG A 84 -15.44 -3.26 3.55
C ARG A 84 -13.96 -3.08 3.24
N VAL A 85 -13.08 -3.72 3.99
CA VAL A 85 -11.64 -3.60 3.83
C VAL A 85 -11.00 -4.98 3.70
N GLU A 86 -10.19 -5.14 2.66
CA GLU A 86 -9.28 -6.28 2.48
C GLU A 86 -7.87 -5.78 2.70
N THR A 87 -6.98 -6.65 3.11
CA THR A 87 -5.58 -6.29 3.33
C THR A 87 -4.66 -7.20 2.55
N VAL A 88 -3.56 -6.63 2.04
CA VAL A 88 -2.51 -7.36 1.34
C VAL A 88 -1.18 -6.93 1.93
N LEU A 89 -0.39 -7.89 2.40
CA LEU A 89 0.94 -7.64 2.92
C LEU A 89 1.93 -8.46 2.11
N ARG A 90 2.87 -7.77 1.49
CA ARG A 90 3.92 -8.40 0.67
C ARG A 90 5.23 -7.69 0.86
N TYR A 91 6.31 -8.27 0.38
CA TYR A 91 7.58 -7.59 0.23
C TYR A 91 8.04 -7.69 -1.22
N GLY A 92 8.77 -6.66 -1.66
CA GLY A 92 9.23 -6.52 -3.03
C GLY A 92 9.40 -5.06 -3.38
N HIS A 93 9.31 -4.75 -4.66
CA HIS A 93 9.28 -3.37 -5.14
C HIS A 93 7.86 -2.82 -4.99
N ILE A 94 7.72 -1.77 -4.21
CA ILE A 94 6.41 -1.25 -3.79
C ILE A 94 5.50 -0.96 -5.00
N ALA A 95 5.97 -0.16 -5.93
CA ALA A 95 5.15 0.23 -7.08
C ALA A 95 4.80 -0.96 -7.98
N GLU A 96 5.73 -1.88 -8.18
CA GLU A 96 5.48 -3.08 -8.98
C GLU A 96 4.40 -3.97 -8.35
N ILE A 97 4.51 -4.19 -7.04
CA ILE A 97 3.52 -5.01 -6.32
C ILE A 97 2.14 -4.37 -6.35
N ILE A 98 2.07 -3.05 -6.14
CA ILE A 98 0.80 -2.33 -6.21
C ILE A 98 0.19 -2.45 -7.62
N CYS A 99 1.00 -2.33 -8.66
CA CYS A 99 0.53 -2.52 -10.03
C CYS A 99 0.00 -3.94 -10.27
N GLU A 100 0.70 -4.96 -9.76
CA GLU A 100 0.23 -6.35 -9.85
C GLU A 100 -1.13 -6.55 -9.19
N ILE A 101 -1.29 -6.00 -7.99
CA ILE A 101 -2.58 -6.06 -7.28
C ILE A 101 -3.67 -5.38 -8.10
N ALA A 102 -3.36 -4.26 -8.71
CA ALA A 102 -4.31 -3.46 -9.49
C ALA A 102 -4.65 -4.06 -10.86
N GLU A 103 -3.95 -5.08 -11.30
CA GLU A 103 -4.27 -5.79 -12.54
C GLU A 103 -5.51 -6.68 -12.43
N ALA A 104 -5.95 -6.98 -11.21
CA ALA A 104 -7.16 -7.76 -11.01
C ALA A 104 -8.36 -7.04 -11.65
N PRO A 105 -9.26 -7.80 -12.34
CA PRO A 105 -10.32 -7.15 -13.12
C PRO A 105 -11.32 -6.35 -12.31
N ASP A 106 -11.40 -6.59 -11.01
CA ASP A 106 -12.32 -5.87 -10.13
C ASP A 106 -11.71 -4.62 -9.47
N VAL A 107 -10.44 -4.32 -9.76
CA VAL A 107 -9.80 -3.11 -9.24
C VAL A 107 -10.13 -1.93 -10.16
N ALA A 108 -10.69 -0.88 -9.57
CA ALA A 108 -11.11 0.29 -10.31
C ALA A 108 -10.07 1.43 -10.29
N GLN A 109 -9.29 1.53 -9.22
CA GLN A 109 -8.44 2.70 -9.00
C GLN A 109 -7.40 2.43 -7.93
N ILE A 110 -6.27 3.15 -8.02
CA ILE A 110 -5.24 3.18 -6.98
C ILE A 110 -5.27 4.56 -6.31
N PHE A 111 -5.08 4.59 -4.99
CA PHE A 111 -4.88 5.80 -4.21
C PHE A 111 -3.54 5.70 -3.51
N ILE A 112 -2.73 6.73 -3.61
CA ILE A 112 -1.39 6.75 -3.00
C ILE A 112 -1.09 8.15 -2.47
N GLY A 113 -0.38 8.22 -1.35
CA GLY A 113 0.13 9.50 -0.87
C GLY A 113 1.21 10.03 -1.81
N ARG A 114 1.27 11.35 -1.96
CA ARG A 114 2.29 11.99 -2.81
C ARG A 114 3.71 11.68 -2.33
N ASN A 115 3.90 11.63 -1.02
CA ASN A 115 5.18 11.34 -0.38
C ASN A 115 5.04 10.18 0.58
N GLY A 116 6.08 9.36 0.72
CA GLY A 116 6.11 8.30 1.72
C GLY A 116 6.85 8.75 2.99
N ARG A 117 7.16 7.78 3.85
CA ARG A 117 7.86 8.01 5.12
C ARG A 117 9.21 8.69 4.99
N SER A 118 9.93 8.36 3.93
CA SER A 118 11.29 8.88 3.71
C SER A 118 11.31 10.25 3.05
N SER A 119 10.18 10.82 2.72
CA SER A 119 10.12 12.13 2.09
C SER A 119 10.23 13.24 3.10
N LEU A 120 11.11 14.19 2.83
CA LEU A 120 11.42 15.32 3.71
C LEU A 120 10.53 16.51 3.39
N GLY A 121 9.21 16.36 3.53
CA GLY A 121 8.27 17.48 3.35
C GLY A 121 8.34 18.17 1.99
N SER A 122 8.91 17.52 1.00
CA SER A 122 9.05 18.07 -0.34
C SER A 122 7.73 18.03 -1.09
N ARG A 123 7.51 19.00 -1.98
CA ARG A 123 6.37 19.00 -2.91
C ARG A 123 6.67 18.14 -4.14
N VAL A 124 7.82 17.51 -4.18
CA VAL A 124 8.20 16.57 -5.25
C VAL A 124 7.55 15.22 -4.94
N PHE A 125 7.14 14.51 -5.97
CA PHE A 125 6.63 13.15 -5.82
C PHE A 125 7.67 12.24 -5.19
N GLY A 126 7.23 11.37 -4.28
CA GLY A 126 8.04 10.24 -3.85
C GLY A 126 8.25 9.26 -5.00
N SER A 127 9.24 8.39 -4.86
CA SER A 127 9.58 7.42 -5.91
C SER A 127 8.42 6.49 -6.27
N VAL A 128 7.65 6.06 -5.29
CA VAL A 128 6.49 5.18 -5.51
C VAL A 128 5.41 5.90 -6.31
N ALA A 129 5.04 7.13 -5.89
CA ALA A 129 4.03 7.91 -6.59
C ALA A 129 4.46 8.21 -8.03
N GLY A 130 5.71 8.58 -8.23
CA GLY A 130 6.25 8.85 -9.57
C GLY A 130 6.22 7.63 -10.47
N HIS A 131 6.53 6.46 -9.94
CA HIS A 131 6.47 5.21 -10.70
C HIS A 131 5.01 4.87 -11.06
N LEU A 132 4.10 4.98 -10.11
CA LEU A 132 2.69 4.65 -10.32
C LEU A 132 2.03 5.56 -11.35
N VAL A 133 2.38 6.84 -11.39
CA VAL A 133 1.87 7.77 -12.40
C VAL A 133 2.17 7.27 -13.81
N GLN A 134 3.33 6.63 -13.99
CA GLN A 134 3.76 6.16 -15.31
C GLN A 134 3.28 4.74 -15.64
N ALA A 135 3.14 3.88 -14.65
CA ALA A 135 2.97 2.44 -14.87
C ALA A 135 1.65 1.85 -14.39
N SER A 136 0.80 2.62 -13.74
CA SER A 136 -0.45 2.09 -13.19
C SER A 136 -1.37 1.56 -14.28
N PRO A 137 -1.92 0.34 -14.13
CA PRO A 137 -2.88 -0.21 -15.10
C PRO A 137 -4.29 0.39 -14.96
N VAL A 138 -4.55 1.16 -13.92
CA VAL A 138 -5.85 1.79 -13.66
C VAL A 138 -5.63 3.26 -13.28
N PRO A 139 -6.66 4.09 -13.25
CA PRO A 139 -6.52 5.46 -12.75
C PRO A 139 -5.87 5.48 -11.37
N CYS A 140 -4.98 6.43 -11.16
CA CYS A 140 -4.22 6.55 -9.92
C CYS A 140 -4.41 7.96 -9.37
N THR A 141 -4.93 8.04 -8.14
CA THR A 141 -5.10 9.32 -7.45
C THR A 141 -3.94 9.54 -6.50
N ILE A 142 -3.27 10.65 -6.67
CA ILE A 142 -2.17 11.07 -5.80
C ILE A 142 -2.72 12.04 -4.77
N VAL A 143 -2.61 11.69 -3.49
CA VAL A 143 -3.15 12.50 -2.39
C VAL A 143 -2.01 13.25 -1.71
N PRO A 144 -2.05 14.59 -1.67
CA PRO A 144 -1.00 15.38 -1.03
C PRO A 144 -0.93 15.22 0.49
#